data_eddcb1d475bdc901a9dc4fd116564618
#
_entry.id   eddcb1d475bdc901a9dc4fd116564618
#
_cell.length_a   1.000
_cell.length_b   1.000
_cell.length_c   1.000
_cell.angle_alpha   90.00
_cell.angle_beta   90.00
_cell.angle_gamma   90.00
#
_symmetry.space_group_name_H-M   'P 1'
#
loop_
_entity.id
_entity.type
_entity.pdbx_description
1 polymer ?
#
loop_
_entity_poly.entity_id
_entity_poly.type
_entity_poly.pdbx_seq_one_letter_code
_entity_poly.pdbx_strand_id
1 'polypeptide(L)'
;VIWSQPETDEAAETTQEMADDYVRMGCAEVKKMKVPEGNPNRASNKRILVVGGGVSGMTAALEMAEAGYDAVLVEKSGALGGWSAQLAKRVPSKQPYADPADTGIAELAAKVSSHKHIKLHLNSTIAQTSGAPGRFSVDIAQESGATVTEEVGALIQATGFTPYDMMQLPELGAGKSPNVVDQLGLEKLVKAANGAAVKRPSDGGEVKSVVFIQCAGQRDEAMESGGRHLPYCSGHCCATSIKQAMYFKD
;
A
#
# COMPACT_ATOMS: atom_id res chain seq x y z
N VAL A 1 -11.23 22.35 -19.34
CA VAL A 1 -10.43 23.30 -20.12
C VAL A 1 -8.96 22.92 -20.07
N ILE A 2 -8.37 22.74 -18.89
CA ILE A 2 -6.93 22.42 -18.71
C ILE A 2 -6.53 21.10 -19.38
N TRP A 3 -7.46 20.18 -19.55
CA TRP A 3 -7.23 18.87 -20.19
C TRP A 3 -7.52 18.85 -21.69
N SER A 4 -8.01 19.95 -22.24
CA SER A 4 -8.26 20.04 -23.68
C SER A 4 -6.94 20.15 -24.43
N GLN A 5 -6.80 19.35 -25.49
CA GLN A 5 -5.67 19.40 -26.42
C GLN A 5 -6.20 19.98 -27.72
N PRO A 6 -6.11 21.31 -27.94
CA PRO A 6 -6.61 21.93 -29.18
C PRO A 6 -5.77 21.49 -30.38
N GLU A 7 -6.45 21.15 -31.46
CA GLU A 7 -5.81 20.67 -32.69
C GLU A 7 -5.44 21.79 -33.67
N THR A 8 -5.96 23.01 -33.47
CA THR A 8 -5.70 24.18 -34.29
C THR A 8 -5.29 25.39 -33.48
N ASP A 9 -4.59 26.34 -34.08
CA ASP A 9 -4.16 27.58 -33.39
C ASP A 9 -5.35 28.40 -32.91
N GLU A 10 -6.44 28.50 -33.69
CA GLU A 10 -7.67 29.19 -33.29
C GLU A 10 -8.34 28.50 -32.10
N ALA A 11 -8.37 27.17 -32.07
CA ALA A 11 -8.88 26.42 -30.93
C ALA A 11 -7.97 26.57 -29.67
N ALA A 12 -6.66 26.73 -29.88
CA ALA A 12 -5.71 26.98 -28.79
C ALA A 12 -5.94 28.36 -28.18
N GLU A 13 -6.16 29.42 -28.98
CA GLU A 13 -6.46 30.77 -28.51
C GLU A 13 -7.77 30.80 -27.72
N THR A 14 -8.83 30.20 -28.25
CA THR A 14 -10.13 30.08 -27.54
C THR A 14 -10.00 29.31 -26.25
N THR A 15 -9.21 28.25 -26.22
CA THR A 15 -8.96 27.47 -24.99
C THR A 15 -8.21 28.28 -23.96
N GLN A 16 -7.24 29.09 -24.39
CA GLN A 16 -6.49 29.98 -23.49
C GLN A 16 -7.39 31.07 -22.91
N GLU A 17 -8.23 31.71 -23.73
CA GLU A 17 -9.19 32.71 -23.25
C GLU A 17 -10.16 32.12 -22.21
N MET A 18 -10.68 30.91 -22.47
CA MET A 18 -11.51 30.20 -21.50
C MET A 18 -10.76 29.93 -20.19
N ALA A 19 -9.51 29.49 -20.27
CA ALA A 19 -8.70 29.24 -19.07
C ALA A 19 -8.50 30.53 -18.26
N ASP A 20 -8.19 31.64 -18.91
CA ASP A 20 -8.02 32.94 -18.29
C ASP A 20 -9.32 33.41 -17.61
N ASP A 21 -10.45 33.22 -18.25
CA ASP A 21 -11.75 33.59 -17.68
C ASP A 21 -12.11 32.73 -16.47
N TYR A 22 -11.85 31.42 -16.48
CA TYR A 22 -12.03 30.57 -15.30
C TYR A 22 -11.15 31.03 -14.14
N VAL A 23 -9.90 31.40 -14.40
CA VAL A 23 -9.01 31.96 -13.35
C VAL A 23 -9.55 33.28 -12.81
N ARG A 24 -9.98 34.20 -13.69
CA ARG A 24 -10.59 35.48 -13.28
C ARG A 24 -11.86 35.28 -12.48
N MET A 25 -12.72 34.35 -12.91
CA MET A 25 -13.95 34.01 -12.17
C MET A 25 -13.63 33.45 -10.79
N GLY A 26 -12.68 32.49 -10.69
CA GLY A 26 -12.24 31.95 -9.40
C GLY A 26 -11.66 33.00 -8.46
N CYS A 27 -10.84 33.91 -8.99
CA CYS A 27 -10.31 35.05 -8.22
C CYS A 27 -11.41 35.99 -7.75
N ALA A 28 -12.41 36.26 -8.61
CA ALA A 28 -13.54 37.13 -8.23
C ALA A 28 -14.44 36.49 -7.18
N GLU A 29 -14.64 35.15 -7.28
CA GLU A 29 -15.38 34.36 -6.30
C GLU A 29 -14.68 34.40 -4.94
N VAL A 30 -13.38 34.06 -4.89
CA VAL A 30 -12.59 34.08 -3.65
C VAL A 30 -12.61 35.43 -2.97
N LYS A 31 -12.52 36.54 -3.74
CA LYS A 31 -12.61 37.89 -3.17
C LYS A 31 -13.97 38.20 -2.53
N LYS A 32 -15.03 37.56 -2.96
CA LYS A 32 -16.39 37.73 -2.44
C LYS A 32 -16.76 36.69 -1.39
N MET A 33 -16.01 35.59 -1.28
CA MET A 33 -16.25 34.57 -0.27
C MET A 33 -16.04 35.15 1.12
N LYS A 34 -16.99 34.84 1.98
CA LYS A 34 -16.80 35.03 3.42
C LYS A 34 -16.25 33.73 3.99
N VAL A 35 -15.28 33.86 4.88
CA VAL A 35 -14.80 32.69 5.63
C VAL A 35 -15.98 32.09 6.37
N PRO A 36 -16.32 30.79 6.16
CA PRO A 36 -17.41 30.17 6.88
C PRO A 36 -17.15 30.25 8.38
N GLU A 37 -18.13 30.72 9.12
CA GLU A 37 -18.05 30.67 10.59
C GLU A 37 -18.10 29.20 11.03
N GLY A 38 -17.09 28.77 11.78
CA GLY A 38 -17.05 27.46 12.38
C GLY A 38 -18.25 27.28 13.33
N ASN A 39 -18.89 26.11 13.30
CA ASN A 39 -19.92 25.83 14.30
C ASN A 39 -19.24 25.54 15.65
N PRO A 40 -19.36 26.44 16.66
CA PRO A 40 -18.69 26.30 17.94
C PRO A 40 -19.13 25.06 18.73
N ASN A 41 -20.31 24.50 18.38
CA ASN A 41 -20.86 23.30 19.00
C ASN A 41 -20.44 22.01 18.33
N ARG A 42 -19.62 22.07 17.29
CA ARG A 42 -19.07 20.89 16.58
C ARG A 42 -17.54 20.80 16.80
N ALA A 43 -17.15 20.53 18.02
CA ALA A 43 -15.76 20.12 18.28
C ALA A 43 -15.51 18.78 17.55
N SER A 44 -14.64 18.80 16.54
CA SER A 44 -14.18 17.58 15.90
C SER A 44 -13.17 16.89 16.81
N ASN A 45 -13.32 15.57 16.96
CA ASN A 45 -12.30 14.76 17.59
C ASN A 45 -11.03 14.80 16.69
N LYS A 46 -9.88 15.08 17.29
CA LYS A 46 -8.60 15.16 16.57
C LYS A 46 -7.84 13.84 16.54
N ARG A 47 -8.36 12.82 17.19
CA ARG A 47 -7.81 11.47 17.16
C ARG A 47 -8.07 10.82 15.80
N ILE A 48 -7.11 10.07 15.29
CA ILE A 48 -7.17 9.47 13.96
C ILE A 48 -7.00 7.96 14.12
N LEU A 49 -7.89 7.19 13.51
CA LEU A 49 -7.77 5.73 13.45
C LEU A 49 -7.16 5.32 12.11
N VAL A 50 -6.16 4.45 12.16
CA VAL A 50 -5.50 3.87 11.00
C VAL A 50 -5.75 2.37 11.00
N VAL A 51 -6.29 1.84 9.91
CA VAL A 51 -6.59 0.42 9.74
C VAL A 51 -5.54 -0.23 8.85
N GLY A 52 -4.74 -1.12 9.43
CA GLY A 52 -3.67 -1.87 8.79
C GLY A 52 -2.28 -1.42 9.22
N GLY A 53 -1.52 -2.36 9.79
CA GLY A 53 -0.15 -2.16 10.32
C GLY A 53 0.95 -2.44 9.29
N GLY A 54 0.66 -2.34 7.99
CA GLY A 54 1.66 -2.37 6.92
C GLY A 54 2.44 -1.05 6.82
N VAL A 55 3.35 -0.96 5.85
CA VAL A 55 4.20 0.23 5.66
C VAL A 55 3.38 1.52 5.57
N SER A 56 2.29 1.53 4.79
CA SER A 56 1.45 2.73 4.61
C SER A 56 0.77 3.16 5.91
N GLY A 57 0.19 2.20 6.65
CA GLY A 57 -0.50 2.50 7.91
C GLY A 57 0.46 2.92 9.01
N MET A 58 1.61 2.28 9.13
CA MET A 58 2.64 2.67 10.09
C MET A 58 3.19 4.06 9.80
N THR A 59 3.46 4.38 8.53
CA THR A 59 3.91 5.72 8.13
C THR A 59 2.84 6.76 8.45
N ALA A 60 1.57 6.50 8.08
CA ALA A 60 0.48 7.41 8.37
C ALA A 60 0.32 7.65 9.88
N ALA A 61 0.34 6.59 10.69
CA ALA A 61 0.23 6.72 12.14
C ALA A 61 1.38 7.52 12.75
N LEU A 62 2.62 7.29 12.29
CA LEU A 62 3.80 8.00 12.76
C LEU A 62 3.76 9.48 12.37
N GLU A 63 3.48 9.81 11.12
CA GLU A 63 3.36 11.20 10.64
C GLU A 63 2.28 11.98 11.40
N MET A 64 1.12 11.35 11.68
CA MET A 64 0.07 11.98 12.49
C MET A 64 0.55 12.22 13.91
N ALA A 65 1.23 11.26 14.52
CA ALA A 65 1.74 11.36 15.88
C ALA A 65 2.86 12.43 16.00
N GLU A 66 3.75 12.52 15.01
CA GLU A 66 4.78 13.56 14.94
C GLU A 66 4.18 14.96 14.70
N ALA A 67 3.05 15.04 13.99
CA ALA A 67 2.28 16.28 13.84
C ALA A 67 1.49 16.67 15.11
N GLY A 68 1.56 15.88 16.18
CA GLY A 68 0.94 16.16 17.48
C GLY A 68 -0.50 15.66 17.62
N TYR A 69 -0.95 14.76 16.76
CA TYR A 69 -2.25 14.10 16.88
C TYR A 69 -2.11 12.73 17.56
N ASP A 70 -3.14 12.32 18.29
CA ASP A 70 -3.21 10.94 18.76
C ASP A 70 -3.70 10.01 17.66
N ALA A 71 -2.98 8.93 17.42
CA ALA A 71 -3.31 7.90 16.45
C ALA A 71 -3.69 6.59 17.14
N VAL A 72 -4.69 5.90 16.59
CA VAL A 72 -5.03 4.52 16.94
C VAL A 72 -4.71 3.65 15.74
N LEU A 73 -3.80 2.72 15.87
CA LEU A 73 -3.41 1.80 14.80
C LEU A 73 -3.96 0.41 15.08
N VAL A 74 -4.78 -0.11 14.16
CA VAL A 74 -5.39 -1.44 14.26
C VAL A 74 -4.75 -2.36 13.24
N GLU A 75 -4.21 -3.50 13.68
CA GLU A 75 -3.59 -4.52 12.85
C GLU A 75 -4.18 -5.90 13.16
N LYS A 76 -4.60 -6.62 12.12
CA LYS A 76 -5.22 -7.94 12.25
C LYS A 76 -4.26 -9.04 12.71
N SER A 77 -2.98 -8.88 12.41
CA SER A 77 -1.94 -9.84 12.80
C SER A 77 -1.29 -9.46 14.14
N GLY A 78 -0.56 -10.41 14.71
CA GLY A 78 0.20 -10.20 15.96
C GLY A 78 1.47 -9.36 15.80
N ALA A 79 1.77 -8.87 14.59
CA ALA A 79 2.98 -8.09 14.32
C ALA A 79 2.74 -7.03 13.25
N LEU A 80 3.46 -5.91 13.38
CA LEU A 80 3.51 -4.84 12.36
C LEU A 80 4.39 -5.23 11.18
N GLY A 81 4.18 -4.56 10.03
CA GLY A 81 5.04 -4.65 8.86
C GLY A 81 4.34 -5.17 7.59
N GLY A 82 3.25 -5.90 7.73
CA GLY A 82 2.48 -6.41 6.60
C GLY A 82 3.32 -7.18 5.58
N TRP A 83 3.09 -6.96 4.29
CA TRP A 83 3.85 -7.60 3.21
C TRP A 83 5.33 -7.21 3.22
N SER A 84 5.65 -5.96 3.58
CA SER A 84 7.03 -5.48 3.59
C SER A 84 7.92 -6.21 4.59
N ALA A 85 7.35 -6.73 5.68
CA ALA A 85 8.08 -7.54 6.65
C ALA A 85 8.50 -8.92 6.10
N GLN A 86 7.87 -9.38 5.02
CA GLN A 86 8.18 -10.66 4.39
C GLN A 86 9.26 -10.55 3.30
N LEU A 87 9.55 -9.33 2.84
CA LEU A 87 10.58 -9.09 1.82
C LEU A 87 11.98 -9.24 2.41
N ALA A 88 12.91 -9.79 1.63
CA ALA A 88 14.33 -9.79 1.94
C ALA A 88 14.92 -8.38 1.74
N LYS A 89 14.59 -7.74 0.62
CA LYS A 89 14.99 -6.40 0.25
C LYS A 89 13.87 -5.68 -0.48
N ARG A 90 13.92 -4.35 -0.54
CA ARG A 90 13.03 -3.54 -1.37
C ARG A 90 13.71 -3.10 -2.66
N VAL A 91 12.91 -2.76 -3.66
CA VAL A 91 13.38 -2.07 -4.86
C VAL A 91 14.01 -0.73 -4.43
N PRO A 92 15.19 -0.35 -4.95
CA PRO A 92 15.81 0.92 -4.59
C PRO A 92 14.96 2.10 -5.06
N SER A 93 14.74 3.06 -4.16
CA SER A 93 13.92 4.26 -4.42
C SER A 93 14.74 5.53 -4.65
N LYS A 94 16.07 5.44 -4.51
CA LYS A 94 16.99 6.56 -4.66
C LYS A 94 18.02 6.27 -5.73
N GLN A 95 18.46 7.30 -6.47
CA GLN A 95 19.57 7.17 -7.40
C GLN A 95 20.83 6.65 -6.69
N PRO A 96 21.64 5.85 -7.35
CA PRO A 96 21.61 5.43 -8.77
C PRO A 96 20.69 4.23 -9.07
N TYR A 97 19.82 3.81 -8.15
CA TYR A 97 18.90 2.65 -8.27
C TYR A 97 19.63 1.30 -8.51
N ALA A 98 20.90 1.21 -8.11
CA ALA A 98 21.78 0.10 -8.47
C ALA A 98 21.52 -1.16 -7.65
N ASP A 99 21.34 -1.02 -6.33
CA ASP A 99 21.29 -2.15 -5.43
C ASP A 99 19.97 -2.25 -4.67
N PRO A 100 19.45 -3.48 -4.44
CA PRO A 100 18.30 -3.69 -3.58
C PRO A 100 18.57 -3.17 -2.16
N ALA A 101 17.67 -2.32 -1.66
CA ALA A 101 17.81 -1.66 -0.38
C ALA A 101 17.17 -2.45 0.78
N ASP A 102 17.61 -2.21 1.99
CA ASP A 102 16.92 -2.68 3.19
C ASP A 102 15.49 -2.17 3.21
N THR A 103 14.56 -2.97 3.73
CA THR A 103 13.15 -2.58 3.80
C THR A 103 12.91 -1.44 4.78
N GLY A 104 13.72 -1.30 5.83
CA GLY A 104 13.54 -0.34 6.93
C GLY A 104 12.31 -0.62 7.80
N ILE A 105 11.62 -1.74 7.55
CA ILE A 105 10.32 -2.01 8.16
C ILE A 105 10.41 -2.30 9.66
N ALA A 106 11.48 -2.94 10.10
CA ALA A 106 11.70 -3.24 11.51
C ALA A 106 11.93 -1.96 12.32
N GLU A 107 12.70 -1.03 11.79
CA GLU A 107 12.93 0.28 12.41
C GLU A 107 11.63 1.09 12.48
N LEU A 108 10.86 1.12 11.39
CA LEU A 108 9.56 1.79 11.36
C LEU A 108 8.60 1.19 12.39
N ALA A 109 8.50 -0.14 12.46
CA ALA A 109 7.66 -0.85 13.44
C ALA A 109 8.08 -0.54 14.88
N ALA A 110 9.38 -0.48 15.15
CA ALA A 110 9.90 -0.12 16.48
C ALA A 110 9.53 1.33 16.86
N LYS A 111 9.67 2.29 15.94
CA LYS A 111 9.28 3.69 16.15
C LYS A 111 7.80 3.81 16.45
N VAL A 112 6.95 3.15 15.67
CA VAL A 112 5.50 3.16 15.86
C VAL A 112 5.11 2.55 17.20
N SER A 113 5.68 1.40 17.54
CA SER A 113 5.35 0.68 18.79
C SER A 113 5.77 1.42 20.06
N SER A 114 6.79 2.26 19.97
CA SER A 114 7.30 3.03 21.14
C SER A 114 6.75 4.47 21.19
N HIS A 115 5.99 4.91 20.20
CA HIS A 115 5.56 6.30 20.13
C HIS A 115 4.39 6.59 21.09
N LYS A 116 4.56 7.56 21.98
CA LYS A 116 3.60 7.89 23.04
C LYS A 116 2.21 8.32 22.56
N HIS A 117 2.10 8.85 21.35
CA HIS A 117 0.84 9.27 20.73
C HIS A 117 0.22 8.21 19.83
N ILE A 118 0.75 6.98 19.80
CA ILE A 118 0.18 5.89 19.02
C ILE A 118 -0.33 4.81 19.96
N LYS A 119 -1.64 4.57 19.95
CA LYS A 119 -2.27 3.43 20.60
C LYS A 119 -2.37 2.29 19.61
N LEU A 120 -1.73 1.17 19.91
CA LEU A 120 -1.64 0.02 19.02
C LEU A 120 -2.59 -1.11 19.48
N HIS A 121 -3.41 -1.61 18.54
CA HIS A 121 -4.22 -2.81 18.70
C HIS A 121 -3.76 -3.86 17.69
N LEU A 122 -3.00 -4.85 18.16
CA LEU A 122 -2.62 -6.05 17.40
C LEU A 122 -3.70 -7.14 17.55
N ASN A 123 -3.67 -8.14 16.67
CA ASN A 123 -4.67 -9.23 16.63
C ASN A 123 -6.11 -8.69 16.68
N SER A 124 -6.35 -7.60 15.98
CA SER A 124 -7.59 -6.83 16.11
C SER A 124 -8.12 -6.40 14.74
N THR A 125 -9.44 -6.40 14.59
CA THR A 125 -10.14 -6.01 13.37
C THR A 125 -11.25 -5.01 13.69
N ILE A 126 -11.66 -4.23 12.70
CA ILE A 126 -12.82 -3.35 12.85
C ILE A 126 -14.10 -4.20 12.76
N ALA A 127 -14.90 -4.18 13.80
CA ALA A 127 -16.19 -4.86 13.85
C ALA A 127 -17.31 -3.98 13.33
N GLN A 128 -17.36 -2.71 13.78
CA GLN A 128 -18.40 -1.77 13.39
C GLN A 128 -17.85 -0.35 13.41
N THR A 129 -18.39 0.49 12.53
CA THR A 129 -18.14 1.93 12.50
C THR A 129 -19.47 2.66 12.42
N SER A 130 -19.64 3.69 13.24
CA SER A 130 -20.81 4.56 13.26
C SER A 130 -20.39 6.02 13.36
N GLY A 131 -21.35 6.95 13.25
CA GLY A 131 -21.10 8.37 13.37
C GLY A 131 -20.87 9.06 12.02
N ALA A 132 -20.07 10.12 12.02
CA ALA A 132 -19.82 10.98 10.87
C ALA A 132 -18.42 11.61 10.96
N PRO A 133 -17.87 12.21 9.89
CA PRO A 133 -16.62 12.94 9.93
C PRO A 133 -16.51 13.90 11.13
N GLY A 134 -15.41 13.80 11.85
CA GLY A 134 -15.17 14.53 13.10
C GLY A 134 -15.66 13.82 14.37
N ARG A 135 -16.45 12.73 14.25
CA ARG A 135 -17.03 12.02 15.40
C ARG A 135 -17.44 10.59 15.01
N PHE A 136 -16.49 9.77 14.69
CA PHE A 136 -16.71 8.35 14.48
C PHE A 136 -16.60 7.60 15.80
N SER A 137 -17.46 6.61 16.00
CA SER A 137 -17.34 5.59 17.04
C SER A 137 -17.03 4.26 16.35
N VAL A 138 -15.92 3.64 16.73
CA VAL A 138 -15.39 2.45 16.06
C VAL A 138 -15.19 1.33 17.07
N ASP A 139 -15.88 0.22 16.84
CA ASP A 139 -15.73 -0.99 17.62
C ASP A 139 -14.63 -1.88 17.05
N ILE A 140 -13.64 -2.18 17.85
CA ILE A 140 -12.47 -2.98 17.53
C ILE A 140 -12.62 -4.34 18.23
N ALA A 141 -12.79 -5.39 17.43
CA ALA A 141 -12.81 -6.76 17.92
C ALA A 141 -11.38 -7.28 18.07
N GLN A 142 -11.04 -7.77 19.23
CA GLN A 142 -9.77 -8.40 19.56
C GLN A 142 -9.87 -9.93 19.45
N GLU A 143 -8.79 -10.60 19.10
CA GLU A 143 -8.72 -12.07 19.06
C GLU A 143 -9.10 -12.73 20.39
N SER A 144 -8.89 -12.03 21.51
CA SER A 144 -9.32 -12.45 22.84
C SER A 144 -10.84 -12.55 23.02
N GLY A 145 -11.63 -12.10 22.05
CA GLY A 145 -13.09 -11.98 22.12
C GLY A 145 -13.57 -10.67 22.75
N ALA A 146 -12.69 -9.82 23.23
CA ALA A 146 -13.06 -8.50 23.76
C ALA A 146 -13.32 -7.51 22.61
N THR A 147 -14.22 -6.57 22.85
CA THR A 147 -14.47 -5.42 21.95
C THR A 147 -14.08 -4.15 22.68
N VAL A 148 -13.32 -3.29 22.00
CA VAL A 148 -12.91 -1.98 22.50
C VAL A 148 -13.49 -0.92 21.56
N THR A 149 -14.19 0.06 22.11
CA THR A 149 -14.74 1.19 21.35
C THR A 149 -13.77 2.37 21.40
N GLU A 150 -13.43 2.93 20.23
CA GLU A 150 -12.59 4.11 20.08
C GLU A 150 -13.35 5.25 19.40
N GLU A 151 -13.31 6.43 20.03
CA GLU A 151 -13.86 7.66 19.47
C GLU A 151 -12.79 8.42 18.68
N VAL A 152 -13.01 8.65 17.38
CA VAL A 152 -12.03 9.26 16.48
C VAL A 152 -12.70 10.26 15.52
N GLY A 153 -11.91 11.20 15.01
CA GLY A 153 -12.42 12.21 14.07
C GLY A 153 -12.27 11.80 12.61
N ALA A 154 -11.30 10.95 12.31
CA ALA A 154 -11.01 10.49 10.96
C ALA A 154 -10.54 9.03 10.94
N LEU A 155 -10.71 8.39 9.79
CA LEU A 155 -10.28 7.02 9.52
C LEU A 155 -9.37 7.01 8.30
N ILE A 156 -8.24 6.31 8.40
CA ILE A 156 -7.33 6.04 7.31
C ILE A 156 -7.34 4.54 7.03
N GLN A 157 -7.73 4.15 5.83
CA GLN A 157 -7.69 2.77 5.39
C GLN A 157 -6.35 2.47 4.72
N ALA A 158 -5.55 1.60 5.33
CA ALA A 158 -4.25 1.15 4.85
C ALA A 158 -4.18 -0.38 4.84
N THR A 159 -5.27 -1.02 4.44
CA THR A 159 -5.49 -2.48 4.53
C THR A 159 -4.67 -3.30 3.55
N GLY A 160 -3.93 -2.64 2.65
CA GLY A 160 -3.04 -3.28 1.68
C GLY A 160 -3.80 -3.91 0.51
N PHE A 161 -3.25 -5.00 -0.01
CA PHE A 161 -3.79 -5.72 -1.16
C PHE A 161 -3.69 -7.23 -0.95
N THR A 162 -4.43 -7.99 -1.74
CA THR A 162 -4.30 -9.43 -1.85
C THR A 162 -3.46 -9.76 -3.09
N PRO A 163 -2.35 -10.51 -2.96
CA PRO A 163 -1.58 -10.97 -4.10
C PRO A 163 -2.43 -11.82 -5.04
N TYR A 164 -2.09 -11.81 -6.34
CA TYR A 164 -2.70 -12.71 -7.30
C TYR A 164 -2.44 -14.16 -6.87
N ASP A 165 -3.48 -14.98 -6.91
CA ASP A 165 -3.36 -16.40 -6.58
C ASP A 165 -2.68 -17.16 -7.74
N MET A 166 -1.41 -17.53 -7.55
CA MET A 166 -0.64 -18.27 -8.54
C MET A 166 -1.25 -19.64 -8.88
N MET A 167 -2.13 -20.20 -8.03
CA MET A 167 -2.81 -21.47 -8.31
C MET A 167 -3.76 -21.38 -9.50
N GLN A 168 -4.10 -20.15 -9.94
CA GLN A 168 -4.82 -19.91 -11.19
C GLN A 168 -3.97 -20.11 -12.46
N LEU A 169 -2.68 -20.52 -12.32
CA LEU A 169 -1.71 -20.69 -13.40
C LEU A 169 -1.18 -22.15 -13.48
N PRO A 170 -2.05 -23.16 -13.57
CA PRO A 170 -1.61 -24.55 -13.63
C PRO A 170 -0.78 -24.87 -14.89
N GLU A 171 -0.94 -24.09 -15.96
CA GLU A 171 -0.15 -24.18 -17.20
C GLU A 171 1.32 -23.81 -17.00
N LEU A 172 1.62 -22.95 -16.01
CA LEU A 172 2.98 -22.60 -15.61
C LEU A 172 3.56 -23.53 -14.54
N GLY A 173 2.84 -24.59 -14.20
CA GLY A 173 3.28 -25.58 -13.21
C GLY A 173 2.96 -25.23 -11.77
N ALA A 174 2.15 -24.19 -11.53
CA ALA A 174 1.69 -23.80 -10.20
C ALA A 174 0.95 -24.99 -9.54
N GLY A 175 1.32 -25.30 -8.30
CA GLY A 175 0.80 -26.44 -7.55
C GLY A 175 1.31 -27.82 -8.02
N LYS A 176 2.01 -27.93 -9.16
CA LYS A 176 2.58 -29.17 -9.67
C LYS A 176 4.05 -29.38 -9.27
N SER A 177 4.77 -28.30 -9.10
CA SER A 177 6.16 -28.33 -8.68
C SER A 177 6.40 -27.38 -7.51
N PRO A 178 7.04 -27.80 -6.43
CA PRO A 178 7.39 -26.92 -5.31
C PRO A 178 8.42 -25.85 -5.69
N ASN A 179 9.10 -25.99 -6.83
CA ASN A 179 10.07 -25.01 -7.34
C ASN A 179 9.40 -23.87 -8.14
N VAL A 180 8.09 -23.97 -8.40
CA VAL A 180 7.30 -22.87 -8.97
C VAL A 180 6.73 -22.05 -7.83
N VAL A 181 7.21 -20.85 -7.68
CA VAL A 181 6.87 -19.95 -6.58
C VAL A 181 6.46 -18.57 -7.11
N ASP A 182 5.62 -17.87 -6.39
CA ASP A 182 5.35 -16.47 -6.66
C ASP A 182 6.49 -15.56 -6.16
N GLN A 183 6.40 -14.28 -6.47
CA GLN A 183 7.43 -13.30 -6.06
C GLN A 183 7.60 -13.26 -4.54
N LEU A 184 6.54 -13.43 -3.77
CA LEU A 184 6.60 -13.42 -2.32
C LEU A 184 7.24 -14.70 -1.77
N GLY A 185 6.94 -15.86 -2.39
CA GLY A 185 7.59 -17.12 -2.09
C GLY A 185 9.10 -17.06 -2.28
N LEU A 186 9.55 -16.43 -3.37
CA LEU A 186 10.99 -16.23 -3.60
C LEU A 186 11.62 -15.29 -2.55
N GLU A 187 10.96 -14.21 -2.17
CA GLU A 187 11.44 -13.33 -1.08
C GLU A 187 11.62 -14.11 0.24
N LYS A 188 10.67 -14.97 0.57
CA LYS A 188 10.77 -15.82 1.77
C LYS A 188 11.96 -16.79 1.70
N LEU A 189 12.22 -17.39 0.53
CA LEU A 189 13.37 -18.28 0.33
C LEU A 189 14.69 -17.52 0.47
N VAL A 190 14.81 -16.34 -0.14
CA VAL A 190 16.00 -15.48 -0.03
C VAL A 190 16.21 -15.03 1.42
N LYS A 191 15.15 -14.60 2.10
CA LYS A 191 15.22 -14.19 3.49
C LYS A 191 15.65 -15.34 4.42
N ALA A 192 15.11 -16.53 4.19
CA ALA A 192 15.49 -17.73 4.94
C ALA A 192 16.95 -18.16 4.69
N ALA A 193 17.47 -17.91 3.48
CA ALA A 193 18.88 -18.18 3.15
C ALA A 193 19.86 -17.27 3.90
N ASN A 194 19.41 -16.10 4.36
CA ASN A 194 20.18 -15.17 5.18
C ASN A 194 21.61 -14.91 4.67
N GLY A 195 21.74 -14.62 3.37
CA GLY A 195 23.02 -14.38 2.69
C GLY A 195 23.74 -15.63 2.21
N ALA A 196 23.25 -16.83 2.51
CA ALA A 196 23.73 -18.07 1.92
C ALA A 196 23.07 -18.33 0.56
N ALA A 197 23.54 -19.34 -0.18
CA ALA A 197 22.90 -19.76 -1.43
C ALA A 197 21.44 -20.18 -1.22
N VAL A 198 20.57 -19.69 -2.09
CA VAL A 198 19.14 -20.04 -2.07
C VAL A 198 18.96 -21.50 -2.47
N LYS A 199 18.17 -22.23 -1.70
CA LYS A 199 17.90 -23.65 -1.92
C LYS A 199 16.57 -23.89 -2.60
N ARG A 200 16.55 -24.91 -3.49
CA ARG A 200 15.32 -25.34 -4.14
C ARG A 200 14.37 -26.00 -3.12
N PRO A 201 13.08 -25.64 -3.13
CA PRO A 201 12.10 -26.25 -2.22
C PRO A 201 11.93 -27.76 -2.40
N SER A 202 12.19 -28.30 -3.61
CA SER A 202 11.97 -29.72 -3.93
C SER A 202 12.95 -30.66 -3.25
N ASP A 203 14.23 -30.30 -3.14
CA ASP A 203 15.31 -31.20 -2.75
C ASP A 203 16.39 -30.55 -1.87
N GLY A 204 16.25 -29.29 -1.54
CA GLY A 204 17.24 -28.56 -0.75
C GLY A 204 18.57 -28.30 -1.47
N GLY A 205 18.66 -28.64 -2.75
CA GLY A 205 19.82 -28.33 -3.59
C GLY A 205 19.93 -26.84 -3.90
N GLU A 206 21.13 -26.37 -4.19
CA GLU A 206 21.38 -24.98 -4.55
C GLU A 206 20.68 -24.60 -5.86
N VAL A 207 20.08 -23.39 -5.90
CA VAL A 207 19.47 -22.83 -7.11
C VAL A 207 20.59 -22.35 -8.04
N LYS A 208 20.65 -22.94 -9.24
CA LYS A 208 21.65 -22.59 -10.29
C LYS A 208 21.05 -21.79 -11.43
N SER A 209 19.73 -21.86 -11.63
CA SER A 209 19.05 -21.15 -12.71
C SER A 209 17.66 -20.76 -12.22
N VAL A 210 17.26 -19.54 -12.57
CA VAL A 210 15.95 -18.98 -12.24
C VAL A 210 15.30 -18.44 -13.51
N VAL A 211 14.03 -18.75 -13.72
CA VAL A 211 13.22 -18.20 -14.80
C VAL A 211 12.15 -17.31 -14.21
N PHE A 212 12.06 -16.08 -14.69
CA PHE A 212 11.03 -15.12 -14.31
C PHE A 212 10.00 -15.00 -15.41
N ILE A 213 8.76 -15.35 -15.12
CA ILE A 213 7.63 -15.23 -16.05
C ILE A 213 6.85 -13.97 -15.69
N GLN A 214 6.87 -12.99 -16.60
CA GLN A 214 6.21 -11.70 -16.41
C GLN A 214 4.76 -11.77 -16.87
N CYS A 215 3.94 -10.85 -16.35
CA CYS A 215 2.50 -10.75 -16.66
C CYS A 215 1.72 -12.05 -16.41
N ALA A 216 2.24 -12.95 -15.59
CA ALA A 216 1.58 -14.21 -15.24
C ALA A 216 0.25 -13.91 -14.52
N GLY A 217 -0.87 -14.26 -15.16
CA GLY A 217 -2.21 -13.98 -14.68
C GLY A 217 -2.65 -12.50 -14.78
N GLN A 218 -1.97 -11.68 -15.58
CA GLN A 218 -2.29 -10.27 -15.79
C GLN A 218 -2.20 -9.88 -17.26
N ARG A 219 -2.75 -8.70 -17.64
CA ARG A 219 -2.81 -8.17 -19.00
C ARG A 219 -3.62 -9.06 -19.97
N ASP A 220 -4.65 -9.70 -19.45
CA ASP A 220 -5.62 -10.46 -20.23
C ASP A 220 -6.74 -9.53 -20.74
N GLU A 221 -6.35 -8.57 -21.58
CA GLU A 221 -7.25 -7.51 -22.10
C GLU A 221 -8.42 -8.08 -22.91
N ALA A 222 -8.19 -9.18 -23.64
CA ALA A 222 -9.20 -9.88 -24.39
C ALA A 222 -10.04 -10.85 -23.57
N MET A 223 -9.76 -10.99 -22.27
CA MET A 223 -10.40 -11.94 -21.35
C MET A 223 -10.37 -13.41 -21.86
N GLU A 224 -9.33 -13.76 -22.59
CA GLU A 224 -9.15 -15.12 -23.17
C GLU A 224 -9.09 -16.21 -22.11
N SER A 225 -8.70 -15.87 -20.88
CA SER A 225 -8.71 -16.77 -19.74
C SER A 225 -10.11 -17.11 -19.20
N GLY A 226 -11.17 -16.50 -19.75
CA GLY A 226 -12.54 -16.59 -19.21
C GLY A 226 -12.70 -15.85 -17.88
N GLY A 227 -11.93 -14.81 -17.65
CA GLY A 227 -12.00 -13.96 -16.44
C GLY A 227 -11.16 -14.49 -15.27
N ARG A 228 -10.34 -15.51 -15.45
CA ARG A 228 -9.40 -15.99 -14.42
C ARG A 228 -8.25 -15.01 -14.19
N HIS A 229 -7.81 -14.34 -15.24
CA HIS A 229 -6.71 -13.41 -15.21
C HIS A 229 -7.20 -11.96 -15.15
N LEU A 230 -6.33 -11.09 -14.65
CA LEU A 230 -6.63 -9.66 -14.55
C LEU A 230 -6.39 -8.97 -15.91
N PRO A 231 -7.31 -8.09 -16.37
CA PRO A 231 -7.16 -7.41 -17.66
C PRO A 231 -6.10 -6.30 -17.65
N TYR A 232 -5.56 -5.94 -16.50
CA TYR A 232 -4.62 -4.84 -16.32
C TYR A 232 -3.25 -5.30 -15.85
N CYS A 233 -2.27 -4.40 -15.88
CA CYS A 233 -0.94 -4.57 -15.32
C CYS A 233 -0.89 -3.97 -13.90
N SER A 234 -0.34 -4.71 -12.93
CA SER A 234 -0.13 -4.19 -11.57
C SER A 234 0.94 -3.09 -11.46
N GLY A 235 1.79 -2.94 -12.48
CA GLY A 235 2.86 -1.93 -12.50
C GLY A 235 4.09 -2.25 -11.64
N HIS A 236 4.10 -3.36 -10.88
CA HIS A 236 5.15 -3.65 -9.88
C HIS A 236 5.98 -4.88 -10.18
N CYS A 237 5.42 -5.88 -10.88
CA CYS A 237 6.08 -7.19 -11.04
C CYS A 237 7.43 -7.11 -11.77
N CYS A 238 7.58 -6.25 -12.78
CA CYS A 238 8.84 -6.10 -13.51
C CYS A 238 9.98 -5.62 -12.61
N ALA A 239 9.76 -4.54 -11.86
CA ALA A 239 10.77 -4.02 -10.93
C ALA A 239 11.11 -5.04 -9.83
N THR A 240 10.12 -5.76 -9.33
CA THR A 240 10.32 -6.83 -8.34
C THR A 240 11.15 -7.97 -8.92
N SER A 241 10.87 -8.41 -10.16
CA SER A 241 11.65 -9.50 -10.80
C SER A 241 13.09 -9.09 -11.08
N ILE A 242 13.32 -7.84 -11.54
CA ILE A 242 14.69 -7.32 -11.73
C ILE A 242 15.45 -7.34 -10.39
N LYS A 243 14.83 -6.82 -9.32
CA LYS A 243 15.39 -6.87 -7.97
C LYS A 243 15.70 -8.32 -7.55
N GLN A 244 14.79 -9.25 -7.79
CA GLN A 244 14.96 -10.65 -7.42
C GLN A 244 16.04 -11.34 -8.25
N ALA A 245 16.19 -11.00 -9.52
CA ALA A 245 17.29 -11.49 -10.34
C ALA A 245 18.65 -11.05 -9.80
N MET A 246 18.74 -9.87 -9.18
CA MET A 246 19.98 -9.38 -8.57
C MET A 246 20.41 -10.20 -7.34
N TYR A 247 19.52 -10.97 -6.71
CA TYR A 247 19.89 -11.88 -5.63
C TYR A 247 20.75 -13.08 -6.09
N PHE A 248 20.76 -13.35 -7.38
CA PHE A 248 21.51 -14.45 -8.01
C PHE A 248 22.65 -13.95 -8.88
N LYS A 249 22.95 -12.65 -8.82
CA LYS A 249 24.09 -12.07 -9.51
C LYS A 249 25.32 -12.18 -8.61
N ASP A 250 26.38 -12.78 -9.14
CA ASP A 250 27.71 -12.86 -8.53
C ASP A 250 28.39 -11.48 -8.46
#